data_3a696f7b5c2fcde480d3c472935241c5
#
_entry.id   3a696f7b5c2fcde480d3c472935241c5
#
_cell.length_a   1.000
_cell.length_b   1.000
_cell.length_c   1.000
_cell.angle_alpha   90.00
_cell.angle_beta   90.00
_cell.angle_gamma   90.00
#
_symmetry.space_group_name_H-M   'P 1'
#
loop_
_entity.id
_entity.type
_entity.pdbx_description
1 polymer ?
#
loop_
_entity_poly.entity_id
_entity_poly.type
_entity_poly.pdbx_seq_one_letter_code
_entity_poly.pdbx_strand_id
1 'polypeptide(L)'
;MCTWAAQANSVLAGAVPSTARRSESLHPARRCSGVQSQASGTAQPTARGAGGTVGTVKSALATYLDRLTLALSSAGADGKIPELSRLSGARDEHIGVALCSLDGEITSSGSDHRFPVQSISKAFAYGAAIDLHGMEYVNSIVDEEPTGEEFSAVSLDSHTKKPKNPLVNIGAIRTHAMLGSAQAERTERLRDILDAAAGRPLPLHRATLDAELTTADRNLALAYMLRAAGSMTEDAAQVVTGYLEGCSVLTSVEELSVMAATLASGGTNPLTGEKVFSRVAARKVLSVMLTCGMYDNAGDWVSDVGLPAKSGVAGGIIACLPARVGVASYAPQLDAHGNSVRGTLFFERFSTDYVLHMLDGVEQKDLEERAQELMDVGTHP
;
A
#
# COMPACT_ATOMS: atom_id res chain seq x y z
N MET A 1 -16.31 -46.00 -2.90
CA MET A 1 -15.68 -47.10 -3.64
C MET A 1 -14.53 -46.55 -4.44
N CYS A 2 -13.38 -47.16 -4.25
CA CYS A 2 -12.05 -46.99 -4.86
C CYS A 2 -11.30 -45.71 -4.46
N THR A 3 -10.54 -45.74 -3.39
CA THR A 3 -9.13 -46.18 -3.14
C THR A 3 -8.12 -45.73 -4.21
N TRP A 4 -7.33 -44.71 -3.85
CA TRP A 4 -5.93 -44.57 -4.25
C TRP A 4 -5.14 -44.07 -3.05
N ALA A 5 -4.45 -45.02 -2.42
CA ALA A 5 -3.45 -44.79 -1.39
C ALA A 5 -2.11 -45.38 -1.86
N ALA A 6 -1.05 -44.69 -1.48
CA ALA A 6 0.33 -45.17 -1.32
C ALA A 6 1.13 -45.52 -2.59
N GLN A 7 2.13 -44.68 -2.88
CA GLN A 7 3.55 -45.13 -3.02
C GLN A 7 4.45 -43.93 -3.33
N ALA A 8 5.29 -43.57 -2.40
CA ALA A 8 6.71 -43.29 -2.61
C ALA A 8 7.36 -42.77 -1.32
N ASN A 9 7.80 -43.73 -0.52
CA ASN A 9 8.85 -43.50 0.47
C ASN A 9 10.16 -44.02 -0.11
N SER A 10 11.24 -43.33 0.25
CA SER A 10 12.66 -43.75 0.28
C SER A 10 13.61 -43.13 -0.73
N VAL A 11 14.77 -42.83 -0.11
CA VAL A 11 16.11 -42.47 -0.65
C VAL A 11 16.36 -40.98 -0.68
N LEU A 12 17.16 -40.34 0.20
CA LEU A 12 18.53 -40.61 0.62
C LEU A 12 18.89 -39.83 1.88
N ALA A 13 19.44 -40.55 2.85
CA ALA A 13 20.31 -40.01 3.89
C ALA A 13 21.74 -39.89 3.33
N GLY A 14 22.39 -38.79 3.52
CA GLY A 14 23.77 -38.57 3.13
C GLY A 14 24.44 -37.48 3.98
N ALA A 15 25.17 -37.94 4.94
CA ALA A 15 26.19 -37.44 5.84
C ALA A 15 26.79 -36.03 5.61
N VAL A 16 26.89 -35.30 6.73
CA VAL A 16 27.75 -34.15 7.02
C VAL A 16 29.21 -34.61 7.16
N PRO A 17 30.21 -33.82 6.81
CA PRO A 17 31.34 -33.65 7.72
C PRO A 17 31.59 -32.19 8.12
N SER A 18 31.74 -32.07 9.42
CA SER A 18 32.32 -30.97 10.17
C SER A 18 33.82 -30.82 9.86
N THR A 19 34.28 -29.59 9.63
CA THR A 19 35.63 -29.17 9.99
C THR A 19 35.66 -27.76 10.54
N ALA A 20 36.38 -27.66 11.63
CA ALA A 20 36.51 -26.52 12.51
C ALA A 20 37.64 -25.56 12.10
N ARG A 21 37.46 -24.30 12.56
CA ARG A 21 38.47 -23.33 13.02
C ARG A 21 39.65 -22.94 12.15
N ARG A 22 39.78 -21.64 11.91
CA ARG A 22 40.89 -20.82 12.43
C ARG A 22 40.56 -19.33 12.38
N SER A 23 40.77 -18.71 13.51
CA SER A 23 40.89 -17.27 13.75
C SER A 23 42.20 -16.75 13.20
N GLU A 24 42.23 -15.56 12.59
CA GLU A 24 43.38 -14.66 12.64
C GLU A 24 42.95 -13.21 12.53
N SER A 25 43.35 -12.50 13.57
CA SER A 25 43.34 -11.05 13.76
C SER A 25 44.45 -10.38 12.99
N LEU A 26 44.28 -9.13 12.55
CA LEU A 26 45.20 -8.01 12.81
C LEU A 26 44.96 -6.80 11.91
N HIS A 27 44.69 -5.63 12.55
CA HIS A 27 44.89 -4.28 12.01
C HIS A 27 46.37 -3.97 11.78
N PRO A 28 46.79 -2.82 11.19
CA PRO A 28 46.21 -1.48 11.28
C PRO A 28 46.33 -0.54 10.03
N ALA A 29 45.75 0.65 10.26
CA ALA A 29 45.73 1.88 9.50
C ALA A 29 47.03 2.32 8.76
N ARG A 30 46.86 2.99 7.60
CA ARG A 30 47.74 4.05 7.14
C ARG A 30 46.96 5.25 6.64
N ARG A 31 47.22 6.39 7.27
CA ARG A 31 46.97 7.73 6.79
C ARG A 31 47.97 8.06 5.68
N CYS A 32 47.53 8.77 4.65
CA CYS A 32 48.40 9.67 3.90
C CYS A 32 47.65 10.95 3.54
N SER A 33 48.32 11.99 3.90
CA SER A 33 48.04 13.41 3.78
C SER A 33 48.13 13.97 2.36
N GLY A 34 47.25 14.90 2.05
CA GLY A 34 47.43 16.24 1.53
C GLY A 34 48.22 16.46 0.24
N VAL A 35 47.51 17.04 -0.76
CA VAL A 35 48.10 18.03 -1.66
C VAL A 35 47.03 19.06 -1.98
N GLN A 36 47.30 20.30 -1.56
CA GLN A 36 46.67 21.55 -2.07
C GLN A 36 47.30 21.91 -3.40
N SER A 37 46.50 22.31 -4.38
CA SER A 37 46.97 23.16 -5.48
C SER A 37 45.88 24.15 -5.86
N GLN A 38 46.22 25.42 -5.73
CA GLN A 38 45.52 26.58 -6.20
C GLN A 38 45.67 26.71 -7.74
N ALA A 39 44.65 27.18 -8.43
CA ALA A 39 44.79 28.18 -9.47
C ALA A 39 43.45 28.72 -9.94
N SER A 40 43.36 30.00 -9.89
CA SER A 40 42.43 30.98 -10.39
C SER A 40 42.14 30.89 -11.89
N GLY A 41 40.88 31.18 -12.27
CA GLY A 41 40.48 31.41 -13.65
C GLY A 41 39.06 31.93 -13.73
N THR A 42 38.90 33.26 -13.62
CA THR A 42 37.67 33.99 -13.90
C THR A 42 37.31 33.92 -15.38
N ALA A 43 36.17 33.36 -15.73
CA ALA A 43 35.52 33.61 -17.00
C ALA A 43 34.02 33.85 -16.74
N GLN A 44 33.57 35.10 -16.98
CA GLN A 44 32.18 35.47 -17.05
C GLN A 44 31.55 34.88 -18.34
N PRO A 45 30.38 34.26 -18.26
CA PRO A 45 29.57 34.04 -19.43
C PRO A 45 28.62 35.22 -19.65
N THR A 46 28.71 35.79 -20.81
CA THR A 46 27.81 36.78 -21.36
C THR A 46 26.39 36.27 -21.41
N ALA A 47 25.48 37.04 -20.83
CA ALA A 47 24.04 36.89 -20.99
C ALA A 47 23.66 37.06 -22.47
N ARG A 48 23.09 36.02 -23.07
CA ARG A 48 22.24 36.16 -24.26
C ARG A 48 20.86 35.66 -23.86
N GLY A 49 19.94 36.61 -23.77
CA GLY A 49 18.53 36.35 -23.59
C GLY A 49 17.92 35.73 -24.84
N ALA A 50 17.01 34.84 -24.61
CA ALA A 50 15.78 34.59 -25.35
C ALA A 50 15.01 33.55 -24.54
N GLY A 51 14.22 34.00 -23.59
CA GLY A 51 13.26 33.18 -22.92
C GLY A 51 12.10 32.78 -23.86
N GLY A 52 12.28 31.74 -24.61
CA GLY A 52 11.18 30.97 -25.16
C GLY A 52 10.77 30.00 -24.08
N THR A 53 9.57 30.12 -23.51
CA THR A 53 8.93 29.07 -22.75
C THR A 53 8.72 27.90 -23.70
N VAL A 54 9.68 26.97 -23.70
CA VAL A 54 9.46 25.62 -24.26
C VAL A 54 8.42 24.99 -23.35
N GLY A 55 7.16 24.97 -23.78
CA GLY A 55 6.13 24.17 -23.12
C GLY A 55 6.66 22.75 -23.10
N THR A 56 6.87 22.21 -21.89
CA THR A 56 7.22 20.81 -21.70
C THR A 56 6.12 19.98 -22.34
N VAL A 57 6.43 19.24 -23.40
CA VAL A 57 5.52 18.27 -24.01
C VAL A 57 5.27 17.22 -22.95
N LYS A 58 3.99 17.04 -22.55
CA LYS A 58 3.61 15.99 -21.62
C LYS A 58 3.94 14.62 -22.22
N SER A 59 4.36 13.67 -21.38
CA SER A 59 4.56 12.29 -21.80
C SER A 59 3.23 11.67 -22.28
N ALA A 60 3.30 10.57 -23.05
CA ALA A 60 2.12 9.88 -23.52
C ALA A 60 1.30 9.34 -22.35
N LEU A 61 1.97 8.80 -21.32
CA LEU A 61 1.32 8.32 -20.08
C LEU A 61 0.59 9.46 -19.35
N ALA A 62 1.23 10.61 -19.18
CA ALA A 62 0.58 11.77 -18.54
C ALA A 62 -0.66 12.24 -19.32
N THR A 63 -0.58 12.25 -20.66
CA THR A 63 -1.69 12.60 -21.51
C THR A 63 -2.84 11.60 -21.45
N TYR A 64 -2.52 10.30 -21.38
CA TYR A 64 -3.50 9.24 -21.17
C TYR A 64 -4.22 9.40 -19.82
N LEU A 65 -3.47 9.61 -18.73
CA LEU A 65 -4.06 9.81 -17.40
C LEU A 65 -4.99 11.04 -17.36
N ASP A 66 -4.61 12.15 -18.00
CA ASP A 66 -5.46 13.35 -18.07
C ASP A 66 -6.79 13.05 -18.79
N ARG A 67 -6.75 12.34 -19.90
CA ARG A 67 -7.96 11.95 -20.65
C ARG A 67 -8.84 11.01 -19.85
N LEU A 68 -8.26 9.99 -19.23
CA LEU A 68 -9.01 9.02 -18.44
C LEU A 68 -9.63 9.71 -17.21
N THR A 69 -8.88 10.53 -16.48
CA THR A 69 -9.38 11.29 -15.31
C THR A 69 -10.54 12.22 -15.71
N LEU A 70 -10.41 12.90 -16.86
CA LEU A 70 -11.48 13.76 -17.38
C LEU A 70 -12.74 12.95 -17.74
N ALA A 71 -12.59 11.81 -18.40
CA ALA A 71 -13.71 10.93 -18.76
C ALA A 71 -14.43 10.42 -17.50
N LEU A 72 -13.67 10.01 -16.49
CA LEU A 72 -14.21 9.51 -15.22
C LEU A 72 -14.81 10.62 -14.34
N SER A 73 -14.48 11.88 -14.55
CA SER A 73 -15.06 12.99 -13.77
C SER A 73 -16.58 13.11 -13.92
N SER A 74 -17.11 12.66 -15.06
CA SER A 74 -18.56 12.63 -15.37
C SER A 74 -19.21 11.26 -15.13
N ALA A 75 -18.42 10.22 -14.80
CA ALA A 75 -18.91 8.87 -14.53
C ALA A 75 -19.19 8.66 -13.04
N GLY A 76 -19.97 7.62 -12.72
CA GLY A 76 -20.10 7.11 -11.34
C GLY A 76 -20.79 8.08 -10.36
N ALA A 77 -21.81 8.79 -10.79
CA ALA A 77 -22.56 9.74 -9.96
C ALA A 77 -23.42 9.08 -8.85
N ASP A 78 -23.53 7.75 -8.85
CA ASP A 78 -24.45 7.03 -7.96
C ASP A 78 -23.84 6.67 -6.59
N GLY A 79 -22.55 6.95 -6.39
CA GLY A 79 -21.86 6.73 -5.11
C GLY A 79 -22.19 7.78 -4.05
N LYS A 80 -21.90 7.46 -2.80
CA LYS A 80 -22.11 8.36 -1.66
C LYS A 80 -20.79 8.77 -1.04
N ILE A 81 -20.62 10.06 -0.73
CA ILE A 81 -19.49 10.54 0.07
C ILE A 81 -19.82 10.30 1.56
N PRO A 82 -19.01 9.50 2.29
CA PRO A 82 -19.19 9.36 3.73
C PRO A 82 -19.08 10.71 4.45
N GLU A 83 -19.89 10.90 5.50
CA GLU A 83 -19.85 12.11 6.30
C GLU A 83 -18.44 12.37 6.88
N LEU A 84 -17.76 11.31 7.32
CA LEU A 84 -16.38 11.37 7.81
C LEU A 84 -15.39 11.93 6.77
N SER A 85 -15.56 11.58 5.48
CA SER A 85 -14.72 12.10 4.40
C SER A 85 -14.95 13.59 4.14
N ARG A 86 -16.16 14.09 4.40
CA ARG A 86 -16.47 15.53 4.28
C ARG A 86 -15.71 16.38 5.30
N LEU A 87 -15.31 15.82 6.45
CA LEU A 87 -14.49 16.53 7.45
C LEU A 87 -13.11 16.90 6.89
N SER A 88 -12.56 16.12 5.99
CA SER A 88 -11.31 16.43 5.29
C SER A 88 -11.52 17.28 4.03
N GLY A 89 -12.75 17.76 3.76
CA GLY A 89 -13.06 18.60 2.61
C GLY A 89 -13.36 17.82 1.33
N ALA A 90 -13.71 16.53 1.41
CA ALA A 90 -14.09 15.74 0.25
C ALA A 90 -15.31 16.32 -0.47
N ARG A 91 -15.24 16.41 -1.81
CA ARG A 91 -16.30 16.91 -2.69
C ARG A 91 -16.47 16.00 -3.89
N ASP A 92 -17.65 16.05 -4.50
CA ASP A 92 -18.02 15.16 -5.61
C ASP A 92 -17.12 15.28 -6.84
N GLU A 93 -16.56 16.46 -7.09
CA GLU A 93 -15.67 16.71 -8.22
C GLU A 93 -14.23 16.17 -8.02
N HIS A 94 -13.86 15.78 -6.79
CA HIS A 94 -12.52 15.28 -6.56
C HIS A 94 -12.32 13.92 -7.23
N ILE A 95 -11.38 13.87 -8.15
CA ILE A 95 -10.80 12.66 -8.71
C ILE A 95 -9.32 12.91 -8.96
N GLY A 96 -8.47 12.04 -8.49
CA GLY A 96 -7.04 12.08 -8.70
C GLY A 96 -6.47 10.68 -8.89
N VAL A 97 -5.46 10.57 -9.74
CA VAL A 97 -4.74 9.33 -10.00
C VAL A 97 -3.24 9.60 -10.01
N ALA A 98 -2.43 8.64 -9.59
CA ALA A 98 -0.98 8.73 -9.64
C ALA A 98 -0.35 7.36 -9.80
N LEU A 99 0.77 7.34 -10.51
CA LEU A 99 1.66 6.21 -10.66
C LEU A 99 3.05 6.61 -10.13
N CYS A 100 3.71 5.69 -9.46
CA CYS A 100 5.12 5.84 -9.07
C CYS A 100 5.88 4.62 -9.57
N SER A 101 6.86 4.84 -10.44
CA SER A 101 7.77 3.81 -10.94
C SER A 101 8.79 3.40 -9.86
N LEU A 102 9.53 2.31 -10.08
CA LEU A 102 10.52 1.84 -9.11
C LEU A 102 11.84 2.64 -9.13
N ASP A 103 12.03 3.51 -10.09
CA ASP A 103 13.12 4.50 -10.14
C ASP A 103 12.70 5.88 -9.56
N GLY A 104 11.47 5.99 -9.05
CA GLY A 104 10.99 7.15 -8.32
C GLY A 104 10.32 8.22 -9.19
N GLU A 105 10.06 7.96 -10.47
CA GLU A 105 9.28 8.87 -11.29
C GLU A 105 7.80 8.81 -10.91
N ILE A 106 7.17 9.97 -10.71
CA ILE A 106 5.75 10.09 -10.39
C ILE A 106 5.05 10.78 -11.55
N THR A 107 4.02 10.11 -12.07
CA THR A 107 3.09 10.69 -13.05
C THR A 107 1.70 10.76 -12.43
N SER A 108 1.12 11.95 -12.36
CA SER A 108 -0.20 12.16 -11.72
C SER A 108 -1.13 13.02 -12.58
N SER A 109 -2.42 12.90 -12.35
CA SER A 109 -3.47 13.71 -12.97
C SER A 109 -4.65 13.91 -12.03
N GLY A 110 -5.35 15.03 -12.18
CA GLY A 110 -6.56 15.36 -11.44
C GLY A 110 -6.29 16.06 -10.13
N SER A 111 -7.03 15.71 -9.08
CA SER A 111 -7.04 16.44 -7.80
C SER A 111 -5.82 16.12 -6.93
N ASP A 112 -5.24 17.16 -6.35
CA ASP A 112 -4.19 17.10 -5.31
C ASP A 112 -4.75 17.08 -3.88
N HIS A 113 -6.08 16.88 -3.74
CA HIS A 113 -6.76 16.85 -2.45
C HIS A 113 -6.16 15.82 -1.50
N ARG A 114 -5.98 16.23 -0.23
CA ARG A 114 -5.51 15.33 0.84
C ARG A 114 -6.69 14.72 1.57
N PHE A 115 -6.60 13.43 1.83
CA PHE A 115 -7.66 12.64 2.47
C PHE A 115 -7.07 11.64 3.47
N PRO A 116 -7.86 11.18 4.47
CA PRO A 116 -7.40 10.18 5.43
C PRO A 116 -7.07 8.85 4.74
N VAL A 117 -5.94 8.25 5.09
CA VAL A 117 -5.49 6.97 4.53
C VAL A 117 -6.45 5.81 4.83
N GLN A 118 -7.15 5.91 5.96
CA GLN A 118 -8.15 4.93 6.41
C GLN A 118 -7.63 3.48 6.37
N SER A 119 -8.43 2.54 5.90
CA SER A 119 -8.11 1.11 5.88
C SER A 119 -6.89 0.73 5.05
N ILE A 120 -6.31 1.63 4.27
CA ILE A 120 -5.04 1.37 3.57
C ILE A 120 -3.91 1.18 4.59
N SER A 121 -3.93 1.88 5.73
CA SER A 121 -2.96 1.74 6.83
C SER A 121 -2.81 0.31 7.36
N LYS A 122 -3.86 -0.52 7.25
CA LYS A 122 -3.86 -1.92 7.72
C LYS A 122 -2.79 -2.78 7.03
N ALA A 123 -2.58 -2.57 5.74
CA ALA A 123 -1.57 -3.29 4.97
C ALA A 123 -0.16 -3.00 5.51
N PHE A 124 0.10 -1.75 5.88
CA PHE A 124 1.39 -1.32 6.43
C PHE A 124 1.59 -1.79 7.87
N ALA A 125 0.55 -1.76 8.70
CA ALA A 125 0.58 -2.33 10.05
C ALA A 125 0.88 -3.85 10.01
N TYR A 126 0.29 -4.58 9.06
CA TYR A 126 0.54 -6.01 8.88
C TYR A 126 1.99 -6.30 8.48
N GLY A 127 2.53 -5.56 7.50
CA GLY A 127 3.93 -5.67 7.11
C GLY A 127 4.88 -5.42 8.28
N ALA A 128 4.60 -4.40 9.09
CA ALA A 128 5.36 -4.08 10.30
C ALA A 128 5.32 -5.20 11.34
N ALA A 129 4.15 -5.77 11.59
CA ALA A 129 4.02 -6.88 12.53
C ALA A 129 4.83 -8.11 12.08
N ILE A 130 4.87 -8.42 10.78
CA ILE A 130 5.69 -9.50 10.23
C ILE A 130 7.18 -9.23 10.44
N ASP A 131 7.64 -8.01 10.19
CA ASP A 131 9.06 -7.67 10.36
C ASP A 131 9.49 -7.65 11.82
N LEU A 132 8.58 -7.32 12.75
CA LEU A 132 8.86 -7.32 14.19
C LEU A 132 8.90 -8.72 14.80
N HIS A 133 7.97 -9.59 14.42
CA HIS A 133 7.74 -10.85 15.13
C HIS A 133 8.02 -12.10 14.27
N GLY A 134 8.21 -11.93 12.98
CA GLY A 134 8.28 -13.03 12.03
C GLY A 134 6.90 -13.56 11.61
N MET A 135 6.85 -14.08 10.39
CA MET A 135 5.61 -14.55 9.74
C MET A 135 4.92 -15.68 10.51
N GLU A 136 5.69 -16.64 11.05
CA GLU A 136 5.16 -17.78 11.79
C GLU A 136 4.38 -17.32 13.03
N TYR A 137 4.94 -16.38 13.79
CA TYR A 137 4.28 -15.82 14.96
C TYR A 137 2.99 -15.08 14.57
N VAL A 138 3.05 -14.19 13.58
CA VAL A 138 1.87 -13.43 13.13
C VAL A 138 0.77 -14.36 12.65
N ASN A 139 1.10 -15.39 11.86
CA ASN A 139 0.14 -16.38 11.37
C ASN A 139 -0.44 -17.27 12.49
N SER A 140 0.27 -17.40 13.60
CA SER A 140 -0.30 -18.09 14.78
C SER A 140 -1.43 -17.29 15.44
N ILE A 141 -1.58 -16.00 15.14
CA ILE A 141 -2.50 -15.05 15.79
C ILE A 141 -3.58 -14.53 14.85
N VAL A 142 -3.25 -14.26 13.58
CA VAL A 142 -4.14 -13.74 12.55
C VAL A 142 -3.98 -14.62 11.31
N ASP A 143 -5.09 -15.12 10.76
CA ASP A 143 -5.08 -15.91 9.54
C ASP A 143 -4.98 -15.00 8.28
N GLU A 144 -5.02 -15.58 7.08
CA GLU A 144 -4.81 -14.89 5.80
C GLU A 144 -5.94 -15.18 4.80
N GLU A 145 -7.05 -15.71 5.30
CA GLU A 145 -8.12 -16.21 4.47
C GLU A 145 -9.13 -15.12 4.09
N PRO A 146 -9.60 -15.08 2.85
CA PRO A 146 -10.72 -14.22 2.48
C PRO A 146 -11.97 -14.61 3.24
N THR A 147 -12.83 -13.62 3.50
CA THR A 147 -14.10 -13.87 4.17
C THR A 147 -15.23 -13.53 3.24
N GLY A 148 -16.30 -14.03 3.11
CA GLY A 148 -17.48 -13.50 2.42
C GLY A 148 -18.29 -12.52 3.28
N GLU A 149 -17.73 -12.08 4.41
CA GLU A 149 -18.38 -11.19 5.38
C GLU A 149 -17.95 -9.75 5.18
N GLU A 150 -18.76 -8.80 5.61
CA GLU A 150 -18.37 -7.38 5.66
C GLU A 150 -17.07 -7.19 6.45
N PHE A 151 -16.24 -6.25 6.01
CA PHE A 151 -14.94 -5.92 6.64
C PHE A 151 -15.05 -5.53 8.13
N SER A 152 -16.24 -5.15 8.57
CA SER A 152 -16.58 -4.76 9.93
C SER A 152 -17.30 -5.87 10.71
N ALA A 153 -17.41 -7.08 10.16
CA ALA A 153 -18.07 -8.20 10.82
C ALA A 153 -17.48 -8.49 12.20
N VAL A 154 -18.35 -8.82 13.15
CA VAL A 154 -17.97 -9.14 14.53
C VAL A 154 -17.80 -10.66 14.62
N SER A 155 -16.76 -11.18 13.99
CA SER A 155 -16.53 -12.64 13.95
C SER A 155 -15.05 -12.98 14.12
N LEU A 156 -14.85 -14.13 14.79
CA LEU A 156 -13.57 -14.84 14.83
C LEU A 156 -13.81 -16.23 14.25
N ASP A 157 -12.77 -16.85 13.72
CA ASP A 157 -12.88 -18.24 13.29
C ASP A 157 -13.37 -19.12 14.45
N SER A 158 -14.35 -19.96 14.18
CA SER A 158 -15.04 -20.76 15.23
C SER A 158 -14.13 -21.78 15.91
N HIS A 159 -13.09 -22.25 15.21
CA HIS A 159 -12.15 -23.27 15.69
C HIS A 159 -10.87 -22.65 16.23
N THR A 160 -10.23 -21.78 15.45
CA THR A 160 -8.92 -21.19 15.79
C THR A 160 -9.03 -19.99 16.72
N LYS A 161 -10.22 -19.36 16.80
CA LYS A 161 -10.47 -18.11 17.52
C LYS A 161 -9.61 -16.93 17.02
N LYS A 162 -9.07 -17.02 15.80
CA LYS A 162 -8.29 -15.97 15.15
C LYS A 162 -9.16 -15.09 14.26
N PRO A 163 -8.78 -13.84 14.04
CA PRO A 163 -9.28 -13.05 12.90
C PRO A 163 -8.95 -13.75 11.58
N LYS A 164 -9.86 -13.71 10.62
CA LYS A 164 -9.70 -14.35 9.31
C LYS A 164 -8.53 -13.79 8.48
N ASN A 165 -8.32 -12.49 8.54
CA ASN A 165 -7.17 -11.85 7.88
C ASN A 165 -6.87 -10.48 8.53
N PRO A 166 -5.69 -9.89 8.27
CA PRO A 166 -5.27 -8.61 8.87
C PRO A 166 -5.97 -7.38 8.27
N LEU A 167 -6.76 -7.52 7.21
CA LEU A 167 -7.39 -6.40 6.51
C LEU A 167 -8.85 -6.15 6.91
N VAL A 168 -9.49 -7.11 7.62
CA VAL A 168 -10.74 -6.87 8.34
C VAL A 168 -10.47 -6.13 9.66
N ASN A 169 -11.46 -5.39 10.19
CA ASN A 169 -11.22 -4.52 11.35
C ASN A 169 -10.66 -5.27 12.56
N ILE A 170 -11.26 -6.42 12.92
CA ILE A 170 -10.80 -7.21 14.06
C ILE A 170 -9.34 -7.70 13.88
N GLY A 171 -8.98 -8.10 12.67
CA GLY A 171 -7.61 -8.50 12.35
C GLY A 171 -6.64 -7.33 12.38
N ALA A 172 -7.04 -6.17 11.88
CA ALA A 172 -6.22 -4.95 11.89
C ALA A 172 -5.98 -4.43 13.32
N ILE A 173 -7.01 -4.45 14.19
CA ILE A 173 -6.88 -4.11 15.61
C ILE A 173 -5.89 -5.06 16.28
N ARG A 174 -6.01 -6.37 16.02
CA ARG A 174 -5.07 -7.36 16.56
C ARG A 174 -3.63 -7.17 16.04
N THR A 175 -3.50 -6.84 14.76
CA THR A 175 -2.20 -6.55 14.15
C THR A 175 -1.58 -5.29 14.74
N HIS A 176 -2.39 -4.23 14.92
CA HIS A 176 -1.92 -2.99 15.56
C HIS A 176 -1.45 -3.22 17.00
N ALA A 177 -2.15 -4.08 17.76
CA ALA A 177 -1.75 -4.45 19.12
C ALA A 177 -0.33 -5.07 19.17
N MET A 178 0.12 -5.73 18.10
CA MET A 178 1.46 -6.32 18.01
C MET A 178 2.58 -5.28 17.75
N LEU A 179 2.26 -4.03 17.41
CA LEU A 179 3.28 -3.04 17.05
C LEU A 179 4.07 -2.48 18.25
N GLY A 180 3.68 -2.77 19.48
CA GLY A 180 4.41 -2.33 20.67
C GLY A 180 3.67 -2.63 21.97
N SER A 181 4.34 -2.41 23.07
CA SER A 181 3.83 -2.69 24.42
C SER A 181 2.91 -1.58 24.96
N ALA A 182 3.15 -0.33 24.55
CA ALA A 182 2.40 0.86 24.96
C ALA A 182 1.68 1.50 23.77
N GLN A 183 0.61 2.26 24.02
CA GLN A 183 -0.13 2.98 22.98
C GLN A 183 0.79 3.89 22.16
N ALA A 184 1.60 4.72 22.83
CA ALA A 184 2.51 5.65 22.16
C ALA A 184 3.47 4.93 21.21
N GLU A 185 4.07 3.81 21.66
CA GLU A 185 4.99 3.01 20.85
C GLU A 185 4.30 2.43 19.60
N ARG A 186 3.08 1.90 19.76
CA ARG A 186 2.30 1.36 18.62
C ARG A 186 1.95 2.43 17.59
N THR A 187 1.50 3.57 18.08
CA THR A 187 1.11 4.71 17.23
C THR A 187 2.32 5.28 16.51
N GLU A 188 3.42 5.55 17.22
CA GLU A 188 4.65 6.08 16.65
C GLU A 188 5.19 5.15 15.56
N ARG A 189 5.31 3.86 15.87
CA ARG A 189 5.80 2.87 14.90
C ARG A 189 4.94 2.79 13.63
N LEU A 190 3.62 2.81 13.75
CA LEU A 190 2.76 2.81 12.58
C LEU A 190 2.94 4.10 11.77
N ARG A 191 3.04 5.25 12.42
CA ARG A 191 3.28 6.52 11.74
C ARG A 191 4.62 6.56 11.03
N ASP A 192 5.69 6.12 11.69
CA ASP A 192 7.03 6.06 11.09
C ASP A 192 7.03 5.20 9.82
N ILE A 193 6.31 4.09 9.83
CA ILE A 193 6.20 3.22 8.66
C ILE A 193 5.38 3.86 7.55
N LEU A 194 4.28 4.53 7.87
CA LEU A 194 3.49 5.26 6.85
C LEU A 194 4.31 6.41 6.26
N ASP A 195 5.02 7.16 7.08
CA ASP A 195 5.90 8.26 6.67
C ASP A 195 7.06 7.75 5.78
N ALA A 196 7.74 6.68 6.21
CA ALA A 196 8.80 6.04 5.45
C ALA A 196 8.29 5.47 4.12
N ALA A 197 7.10 4.86 4.10
CA ALA A 197 6.50 4.33 2.87
C ALA A 197 6.10 5.43 1.89
N ALA A 198 5.64 6.58 2.38
CA ALA A 198 5.32 7.77 1.57
C ALA A 198 6.57 8.57 1.16
N GLY A 199 7.72 8.32 1.81
CA GLY A 199 8.97 9.05 1.60
C GLY A 199 9.01 10.44 2.25
N ARG A 200 8.04 10.75 3.11
CA ARG A 200 7.92 12.03 3.82
C ARG A 200 6.94 11.94 4.98
N PRO A 201 7.03 12.86 5.97
CA PRO A 201 6.06 12.94 7.05
C PRO A 201 4.64 13.24 6.55
N LEU A 202 3.68 12.48 7.03
CA LEU A 202 2.25 12.63 6.74
C LEU A 202 1.54 13.29 7.93
N PRO A 203 0.70 14.33 7.72
CA PRO A 203 0.03 15.01 8.82
C PRO A 203 -1.15 14.19 9.37
N LEU A 204 -1.36 14.23 10.68
CA LEU A 204 -2.56 13.68 11.32
C LEU A 204 -3.75 14.64 11.15
N HIS A 205 -4.90 14.13 10.71
CA HIS A 205 -6.15 14.89 10.66
C HIS A 205 -6.95 14.75 11.95
N ARG A 206 -6.77 15.70 12.85
CA ARG A 206 -7.38 15.65 14.19
C ARG A 206 -8.90 15.52 14.15
N ALA A 207 -9.58 16.27 13.27
CA ALA A 207 -11.04 16.23 13.18
C ALA A 207 -11.57 14.84 12.77
N THR A 208 -10.87 14.14 11.87
CA THR A 208 -11.22 12.75 11.54
C THR A 208 -11.01 11.82 12.73
N LEU A 209 -9.88 11.94 13.43
CA LEU A 209 -9.59 11.12 14.60
C LEU A 209 -10.64 11.31 15.71
N ASP A 210 -11.00 12.56 16.02
CA ASP A 210 -11.97 12.87 17.06
C ASP A 210 -13.36 12.31 16.72
N ALA A 211 -13.78 12.38 15.45
CA ALA A 211 -15.03 11.80 14.97
C ALA A 211 -15.01 10.26 15.03
N GLU A 212 -13.91 9.62 14.60
CA GLU A 212 -13.71 8.18 14.68
C GLU A 212 -13.74 7.66 16.13
N LEU A 213 -13.10 8.39 17.06
CA LEU A 213 -13.13 8.05 18.48
C LEU A 213 -14.53 8.17 19.08
N THR A 214 -15.32 9.16 18.64
CA THR A 214 -16.71 9.35 19.10
C THR A 214 -17.62 8.19 18.68
N THR A 215 -17.31 7.52 17.56
CA THR A 215 -18.10 6.42 16.98
C THR A 215 -17.39 5.06 17.08
N ALA A 216 -16.42 4.93 18.01
CA ALA A 216 -15.54 3.77 18.11
C ALA A 216 -16.18 2.49 18.69
N ASP A 217 -17.44 2.51 19.11
CA ASP A 217 -18.09 1.41 19.84
C ASP A 217 -17.91 0.05 19.16
N ARG A 218 -18.05 -0.02 17.83
CA ARG A 218 -17.88 -1.26 17.09
C ARG A 218 -16.42 -1.75 17.15
N ASN A 219 -15.44 -0.88 16.99
CA ASN A 219 -14.03 -1.21 17.09
C ASN A 219 -13.64 -1.63 18.52
N LEU A 220 -14.22 -0.97 19.54
CA LEU A 220 -14.07 -1.36 20.94
C LEU A 220 -14.66 -2.74 21.21
N ALA A 221 -15.86 -3.04 20.69
CA ALA A 221 -16.47 -4.37 20.81
C ALA A 221 -15.57 -5.45 20.20
N LEU A 222 -14.97 -5.21 19.02
CA LEU A 222 -13.99 -6.12 18.39
C LEU A 222 -12.75 -6.32 19.26
N ALA A 223 -12.22 -5.27 19.85
CA ALA A 223 -11.05 -5.34 20.74
C ALA A 223 -11.37 -6.11 22.02
N TYR A 224 -12.55 -5.89 22.63
CA TYR A 224 -12.99 -6.69 23.79
C TYR A 224 -13.24 -8.15 23.45
N MET A 225 -13.73 -8.45 22.25
CA MET A 225 -13.90 -9.83 21.79
C MET A 225 -12.53 -10.53 21.66
N LEU A 226 -11.52 -9.87 21.11
CA LEU A 226 -10.14 -10.39 21.06
C LEU A 226 -9.60 -10.70 22.47
N ARG A 227 -9.88 -9.84 23.44
CA ARG A 227 -9.48 -10.05 24.83
C ARG A 227 -10.24 -11.23 25.45
N ALA A 228 -11.55 -11.31 25.25
CA ALA A 228 -12.37 -12.40 25.75
C ALA A 228 -11.98 -13.75 25.16
N ALA A 229 -11.51 -13.78 23.91
CA ALA A 229 -10.97 -14.97 23.25
C ALA A 229 -9.53 -15.31 23.67
N GLY A 230 -8.88 -14.48 24.51
CA GLY A 230 -7.48 -14.68 24.92
C GLY A 230 -6.45 -14.36 23.83
N SER A 231 -6.89 -13.78 22.70
CA SER A 231 -6.01 -13.43 21.59
C SER A 231 -5.27 -12.10 21.81
N MET A 232 -5.76 -11.24 22.71
CA MET A 232 -5.17 -9.93 23.02
C MET A 232 -5.20 -9.68 24.52
N THR A 233 -4.10 -9.19 25.08
CA THR A 233 -3.96 -8.86 26.51
C THR A 233 -3.91 -7.35 26.77
N GLU A 234 -3.58 -6.58 25.73
CA GLU A 234 -3.43 -5.13 25.76
C GLU A 234 -4.76 -4.45 26.09
N ASP A 235 -4.69 -3.22 26.58
CA ASP A 235 -5.90 -2.41 26.84
C ASP A 235 -6.64 -2.09 25.55
N ALA A 236 -7.92 -2.47 25.50
CA ALA A 236 -8.75 -2.37 24.30
C ALA A 236 -8.90 -0.92 23.80
N ALA A 237 -9.10 0.04 24.71
CA ALA A 237 -9.29 1.44 24.35
C ALA A 237 -8.00 2.04 23.79
N GLN A 238 -6.85 1.73 24.42
CA GLN A 238 -5.56 2.19 23.93
C GLN A 238 -5.20 1.62 22.55
N VAL A 239 -5.48 0.33 22.32
CA VAL A 239 -5.24 -0.30 21.01
C VAL A 239 -6.11 0.33 19.93
N VAL A 240 -7.40 0.51 20.21
CA VAL A 240 -8.35 1.12 19.26
C VAL A 240 -7.98 2.58 18.97
N THR A 241 -7.60 3.35 19.99
CA THR A 241 -7.15 4.73 19.79
C THR A 241 -5.96 4.81 18.84
N GLY A 242 -4.91 4.03 19.06
CA GLY A 242 -3.73 4.04 18.19
C GLY A 242 -4.04 3.53 16.76
N TYR A 243 -4.91 2.53 16.63
CA TYR A 243 -5.39 2.05 15.33
C TYR A 243 -6.13 3.15 14.55
N LEU A 244 -7.04 3.91 15.20
CA LEU A 244 -7.77 5.01 14.58
C LEU A 244 -6.87 6.23 14.28
N GLU A 245 -5.83 6.47 15.07
CA GLU A 245 -4.79 7.46 14.74
C GLU A 245 -4.12 7.12 13.40
N GLY A 246 -3.72 5.86 13.19
CA GLY A 246 -3.17 5.41 11.91
C GLY A 246 -4.14 5.58 10.74
N CYS A 247 -5.44 5.35 10.94
CA CYS A 247 -6.47 5.57 9.93
C CYS A 247 -6.67 7.06 9.57
N SER A 248 -6.38 7.96 10.50
CA SER A 248 -6.65 9.41 10.38
C SER A 248 -5.47 10.22 9.83
N VAL A 249 -4.40 9.56 9.38
CA VAL A 249 -3.26 10.21 8.72
C VAL A 249 -3.67 10.66 7.32
N LEU A 250 -3.37 11.94 6.95
CA LEU A 250 -3.68 12.48 5.62
C LEU A 250 -2.61 12.09 4.59
N THR A 251 -3.08 11.75 3.41
CA THR A 251 -2.24 11.45 2.24
C THR A 251 -2.80 12.11 0.98
N SER A 252 -2.01 12.20 -0.08
CA SER A 252 -2.42 12.52 -1.45
C SER A 252 -2.34 11.27 -2.34
N VAL A 253 -2.85 11.35 -3.57
CA VAL A 253 -2.70 10.25 -4.53
C VAL A 253 -1.24 9.99 -4.89
N GLU A 254 -0.41 11.03 -4.95
CA GLU A 254 1.02 10.90 -5.22
C GLU A 254 1.72 10.16 -4.09
N GLU A 255 1.51 10.56 -2.84
CA GLU A 255 2.05 9.87 -1.68
C GLU A 255 1.57 8.40 -1.61
N LEU A 256 0.29 8.15 -1.91
CA LEU A 256 -0.24 6.78 -1.98
C LEU A 256 0.42 5.96 -3.09
N SER A 257 0.73 6.55 -4.26
CA SER A 257 1.42 5.84 -5.33
C SER A 257 2.84 5.44 -4.93
N VAL A 258 3.55 6.28 -4.17
CA VAL A 258 4.85 5.98 -3.59
C VAL A 258 4.74 4.85 -2.56
N MET A 259 3.73 4.89 -1.68
CA MET A 259 3.46 3.82 -0.73
C MET A 259 3.19 2.48 -1.43
N ALA A 260 2.41 2.50 -2.53
CA ALA A 260 2.17 1.32 -3.36
C ALA A 260 3.47 0.84 -4.04
N ALA A 261 4.29 1.74 -4.57
CA ALA A 261 5.58 1.44 -5.18
C ALA A 261 6.58 0.85 -4.16
N THR A 262 6.54 1.31 -2.90
CA THR A 262 7.32 0.74 -1.80
C THR A 262 6.98 -0.75 -1.59
N LEU A 263 5.71 -1.13 -1.65
CA LEU A 263 5.30 -2.53 -1.61
C LEU A 263 5.69 -3.28 -2.90
N ALA A 264 5.48 -2.67 -4.07
CA ALA A 264 5.79 -3.26 -5.38
C ALA A 264 7.28 -3.52 -5.59
N SER A 265 8.16 -2.70 -4.99
CA SER A 265 9.62 -2.86 -5.01
C SER A 265 10.15 -4.00 -4.11
N GLY A 266 9.26 -4.61 -3.33
CA GLY A 266 9.64 -5.57 -2.29
C GLY A 266 10.06 -4.93 -0.98
N GLY A 267 9.56 -3.72 -0.69
CA GLY A 267 9.68 -3.04 0.60
C GLY A 267 10.70 -1.91 0.66
N THR A 268 11.24 -1.46 -0.45
CA THR A 268 12.17 -0.31 -0.52
C THR A 268 11.43 0.89 -1.11
N ASN A 269 11.46 2.03 -0.44
CA ASN A 269 10.88 3.26 -0.97
C ASN A 269 11.70 3.75 -2.18
N PRO A 270 11.08 3.94 -3.36
CA PRO A 270 11.81 4.30 -4.58
C PRO A 270 12.36 5.74 -4.58
N LEU A 271 11.80 6.64 -3.76
CA LEU A 271 12.27 8.02 -3.68
C LEU A 271 13.46 8.19 -2.74
N THR A 272 13.42 7.51 -1.60
CA THR A 272 14.42 7.69 -0.52
C THR A 272 15.46 6.59 -0.50
N GLY A 273 15.19 5.44 -1.12
CA GLY A 273 16.02 4.24 -0.99
C GLY A 273 15.90 3.56 0.37
N GLU A 274 15.04 4.04 1.25
CA GLU A 274 14.84 3.48 2.58
C GLU A 274 14.16 2.12 2.51
N LYS A 275 14.69 1.15 3.27
CA LYS A 275 14.08 -0.17 3.40
C LYS A 275 13.00 -0.12 4.49
N VAL A 276 11.75 0.01 4.08
CA VAL A 276 10.58 0.07 4.96
C VAL A 276 10.15 -1.32 5.42
N PHE A 277 10.22 -2.32 4.52
CA PHE A 277 9.86 -3.71 4.81
C PHE A 277 10.92 -4.69 4.34
N SER A 278 10.94 -5.87 4.95
CA SER A 278 11.62 -7.02 4.35
C SER A 278 10.87 -7.47 3.09
N ARG A 279 11.58 -8.11 2.15
CA ARG A 279 10.93 -8.70 0.96
C ARG A 279 9.88 -9.76 1.32
N VAL A 280 10.07 -10.45 2.44
CA VAL A 280 9.11 -11.44 2.94
C VAL A 280 7.82 -10.76 3.39
N ALA A 281 7.93 -9.69 4.17
CA ALA A 281 6.77 -8.92 4.62
C ALA A 281 6.03 -8.27 3.44
N ALA A 282 6.74 -7.57 2.54
CA ALA A 282 6.14 -6.94 1.37
C ALA A 282 5.38 -7.95 0.49
N ARG A 283 6.01 -9.11 0.17
CA ARG A 283 5.35 -10.18 -0.58
C ARG A 283 4.09 -10.68 0.11
N LYS A 284 4.14 -10.84 1.44
CA LYS A 284 3.02 -11.35 2.21
C LYS A 284 1.86 -10.34 2.25
N VAL A 285 2.17 -9.07 2.44
CA VAL A 285 1.20 -7.97 2.34
C VAL A 285 0.50 -8.00 0.97
N LEU A 286 1.25 -8.07 -0.12
CA LEU A 286 0.68 -8.13 -1.47
C LEU A 286 -0.20 -9.37 -1.68
N SER A 287 0.18 -10.53 -1.14
CA SER A 287 -0.62 -11.75 -1.24
C SER A 287 -1.98 -11.60 -0.56
N VAL A 288 -2.01 -11.01 0.64
CA VAL A 288 -3.27 -10.77 1.36
C VAL A 288 -4.07 -9.63 0.74
N MET A 289 -3.41 -8.59 0.21
CA MET A 289 -4.09 -7.52 -0.54
C MET A 289 -4.81 -8.07 -1.78
N LEU A 290 -4.23 -9.06 -2.47
CA LEU A 290 -4.85 -9.65 -3.66
C LEU A 290 -6.21 -10.29 -3.34
N THR A 291 -6.33 -11.01 -2.23
CA THR A 291 -7.52 -11.81 -1.90
C THR A 291 -8.48 -11.13 -0.93
N CYS A 292 -8.01 -10.13 -0.16
CA CYS A 292 -8.78 -9.52 0.94
C CYS A 292 -8.80 -7.99 0.90
N GLY A 293 -8.12 -7.34 -0.06
CA GLY A 293 -7.88 -5.90 0.00
C GLY A 293 -9.06 -5.01 -0.39
N MET A 294 -10.00 -5.54 -1.16
CA MET A 294 -11.14 -4.81 -1.72
C MET A 294 -12.47 -5.17 -1.03
N TYR A 295 -12.39 -5.44 0.28
CA TYR A 295 -13.52 -5.81 1.11
C TYR A 295 -14.21 -7.10 0.61
N ASP A 296 -15.53 -7.16 0.65
CA ASP A 296 -16.34 -8.28 0.14
C ASP A 296 -16.41 -8.33 -1.40
N ASN A 297 -15.87 -7.31 -2.09
CA ASN A 297 -15.74 -7.26 -3.57
C ASN A 297 -14.34 -7.71 -4.08
N ALA A 298 -13.53 -8.36 -3.24
CA ALA A 298 -12.17 -8.76 -3.64
C ALA A 298 -12.16 -9.81 -4.76
N GLY A 299 -13.18 -10.64 -4.88
CA GLY A 299 -13.31 -11.64 -5.95
C GLY A 299 -13.49 -11.00 -7.32
N ASP A 300 -14.43 -10.06 -7.46
CA ASP A 300 -14.67 -9.31 -8.69
C ASP A 300 -13.44 -8.48 -9.06
N TRP A 301 -12.81 -7.83 -8.08
CA TRP A 301 -11.57 -7.10 -8.31
C TRP A 301 -10.45 -7.97 -8.89
N VAL A 302 -10.26 -9.18 -8.37
CA VAL A 302 -9.26 -10.11 -8.94
C VAL A 302 -9.63 -10.52 -10.36
N SER A 303 -10.93 -10.70 -10.67
CA SER A 303 -11.40 -11.05 -11.99
C SER A 303 -11.23 -9.92 -13.02
N ASP A 304 -11.50 -8.68 -12.62
CA ASP A 304 -11.62 -7.55 -13.54
C ASP A 304 -10.36 -6.69 -13.61
N VAL A 305 -9.61 -6.59 -12.51
CA VAL A 305 -8.39 -5.77 -12.42
C VAL A 305 -7.13 -6.64 -12.28
N GLY A 306 -7.17 -7.69 -11.46
CA GLY A 306 -6.10 -8.67 -11.32
C GLY A 306 -4.81 -8.18 -10.69
N LEU A 307 -4.86 -7.12 -9.86
CA LEU A 307 -3.71 -6.56 -9.14
C LEU A 307 -3.91 -6.63 -7.62
N PRO A 308 -2.86 -6.90 -6.82
CA PRO A 308 -2.92 -6.70 -5.38
C PRO A 308 -3.33 -5.26 -5.05
N ALA A 309 -4.42 -5.07 -4.32
CA ALA A 309 -4.95 -3.73 -4.03
C ALA A 309 -5.47 -3.60 -2.60
N LYS A 310 -5.58 -2.35 -2.12
CA LYS A 310 -6.24 -2.03 -0.85
C LYS A 310 -7.06 -0.76 -0.97
N SER A 311 -8.33 -0.86 -0.59
CA SER A 311 -9.29 0.23 -0.54
C SER A 311 -9.38 0.86 0.85
N GLY A 312 -9.67 2.16 0.89
CA GLY A 312 -9.97 2.93 2.10
C GLY A 312 -11.29 3.68 1.97
N VAL A 313 -12.10 3.67 3.03
CA VAL A 313 -13.43 4.29 3.05
C VAL A 313 -13.44 5.82 2.92
N ALA A 314 -12.29 6.46 2.77
CA ALA A 314 -12.21 7.85 2.33
C ALA A 314 -12.28 8.02 0.80
N GLY A 315 -12.17 6.92 0.05
CA GLY A 315 -12.18 6.91 -1.42
C GLY A 315 -10.82 6.71 -2.08
N GLY A 316 -9.77 6.42 -1.29
CA GLY A 316 -8.45 6.04 -1.79
C GLY A 316 -8.37 4.55 -2.14
N ILE A 317 -7.69 4.20 -3.21
CA ILE A 317 -7.30 2.83 -3.56
C ILE A 317 -5.82 2.84 -3.94
N ILE A 318 -5.04 1.90 -3.39
CA ILE A 318 -3.70 1.56 -3.90
C ILE A 318 -3.74 0.21 -4.59
N ALA A 319 -3.00 0.08 -5.69
CA ALA A 319 -2.71 -1.20 -6.33
C ALA A 319 -1.23 -1.30 -6.68
N CYS A 320 -0.72 -2.52 -6.69
CA CYS A 320 0.68 -2.80 -6.92
C CYS A 320 0.86 -3.73 -8.10
N LEU A 321 1.66 -3.33 -9.07
CA LEU A 321 2.21 -4.24 -10.07
C LEU A 321 3.62 -4.61 -9.59
N PRO A 322 3.82 -5.80 -9.01
CA PRO A 322 5.09 -6.19 -8.40
C PRO A 322 6.27 -6.06 -9.37
N ALA A 323 7.39 -5.54 -8.89
CA ALA A 323 8.61 -5.26 -9.63
C ALA A 323 8.47 -4.24 -10.79
N ARG A 324 7.36 -3.44 -10.83
CA ARG A 324 7.14 -2.44 -11.89
C ARG A 324 6.66 -1.08 -11.39
N VAL A 325 5.48 -1.00 -10.79
CA VAL A 325 4.85 0.29 -10.48
C VAL A 325 3.89 0.19 -9.30
N GLY A 326 3.81 1.25 -8.51
CA GLY A 326 2.72 1.52 -7.59
C GLY A 326 1.70 2.47 -8.21
N VAL A 327 0.43 2.17 -8.04
CA VAL A 327 -0.67 2.96 -8.62
C VAL A 327 -1.63 3.35 -7.51
N ALA A 328 -2.11 4.59 -7.54
CA ALA A 328 -3.11 5.09 -6.61
C ALA A 328 -4.21 5.85 -7.32
N SER A 329 -5.42 5.76 -6.78
CA SER A 329 -6.55 6.62 -7.16
C SER A 329 -7.22 7.18 -5.92
N TYR A 330 -7.88 8.31 -6.08
CA TYR A 330 -8.77 8.92 -5.10
C TYR A 330 -10.01 9.49 -5.77
N ALA A 331 -11.17 9.06 -5.32
CA ALA A 331 -12.45 9.72 -5.56
C ALA A 331 -13.39 9.37 -4.41
N PRO A 332 -14.05 10.34 -3.74
CA PRO A 332 -14.66 10.12 -2.43
C PRO A 332 -16.03 9.43 -2.47
N GLN A 333 -16.65 9.28 -3.63
CA GLN A 333 -17.92 8.58 -3.77
C GLN A 333 -17.71 7.06 -3.70
N LEU A 334 -18.39 6.42 -2.74
CA LEU A 334 -18.27 4.98 -2.49
C LEU A 334 -19.52 4.23 -2.97
N ASP A 335 -19.30 3.00 -3.40
CA ASP A 335 -20.34 2.01 -3.69
C ASP A 335 -20.90 1.37 -2.40
N ALA A 336 -21.74 0.36 -2.57
CA ALA A 336 -22.36 -0.38 -1.46
C ALA A 336 -21.33 -1.22 -0.65
N HIS A 337 -20.19 -1.57 -1.27
CA HIS A 337 -19.11 -2.34 -0.64
C HIS A 337 -18.09 -1.45 0.10
N GLY A 338 -18.18 -0.12 -0.08
CA GLY A 338 -17.27 0.85 0.52
C GLY A 338 -16.04 1.15 -0.33
N ASN A 339 -16.01 0.75 -1.60
CA ASN A 339 -14.97 1.06 -2.55
C ASN A 339 -15.29 2.34 -3.33
N SER A 340 -14.24 3.05 -3.76
CA SER A 340 -14.39 4.23 -4.62
C SER A 340 -14.96 3.83 -5.97
N VAL A 341 -16.14 4.34 -6.35
CA VAL A 341 -16.78 4.04 -7.65
C VAL A 341 -15.86 4.42 -8.81
N ARG A 342 -15.42 5.68 -8.85
CA ARG A 342 -14.52 6.17 -9.92
C ARG A 342 -13.13 5.56 -9.83
N GLY A 343 -12.65 5.27 -8.62
CA GLY A 343 -11.39 4.57 -8.41
C GLY A 343 -11.41 3.17 -8.99
N THR A 344 -12.48 2.41 -8.78
CA THR A 344 -12.66 1.07 -9.36
C THR A 344 -12.71 1.14 -10.88
N LEU A 345 -13.52 2.03 -11.45
CA LEU A 345 -13.59 2.26 -12.90
C LEU A 345 -12.23 2.65 -13.52
N PHE A 346 -11.44 3.47 -12.79
CA PHE A 346 -10.08 3.79 -13.22
C PHE A 346 -9.23 2.53 -13.33
N PHE A 347 -9.22 1.68 -12.31
CA PHE A 347 -8.38 0.48 -12.30
C PHE A 347 -8.82 -0.57 -13.31
N GLU A 348 -10.12 -0.77 -13.50
CA GLU A 348 -10.65 -1.66 -14.54
C GLU A 348 -10.19 -1.21 -15.92
N ARG A 349 -10.35 0.07 -16.23
CA ARG A 349 -9.94 0.63 -17.53
C ARG A 349 -8.41 0.59 -17.68
N PHE A 350 -7.67 1.01 -16.66
CA PHE A 350 -6.21 1.02 -16.70
C PHE A 350 -5.63 -0.38 -16.84
N SER A 351 -6.17 -1.37 -16.11
CA SER A 351 -5.74 -2.77 -16.22
C SER A 351 -6.00 -3.32 -17.62
N THR A 352 -7.18 -3.05 -18.19
CA THR A 352 -7.54 -3.50 -19.54
C THR A 352 -6.65 -2.84 -20.61
N ASP A 353 -6.51 -1.51 -20.58
CA ASP A 353 -5.78 -0.77 -21.63
C ASP A 353 -4.29 -1.11 -21.63
N TYR A 354 -3.71 -1.38 -20.46
CA TYR A 354 -2.28 -1.68 -20.29
C TYR A 354 -1.96 -3.18 -20.18
N VAL A 355 -3.00 -4.03 -20.23
CA VAL A 355 -2.86 -5.51 -20.10
C VAL A 355 -2.10 -5.86 -18.82
N LEU A 356 -2.56 -5.33 -17.68
CA LEU A 356 -1.85 -5.46 -16.40
C LEU A 356 -2.33 -6.63 -15.54
N HIS A 357 -3.42 -7.26 -15.93
CA HIS A 357 -3.98 -8.37 -15.17
C HIS A 357 -2.96 -9.51 -15.07
N MET A 358 -2.64 -9.92 -13.83
CA MET A 358 -1.56 -10.89 -13.57
C MET A 358 -1.75 -12.26 -14.26
N LEU A 359 -2.97 -12.57 -14.73
CA LEU A 359 -3.32 -13.83 -15.41
C LEU A 359 -3.44 -13.70 -16.92
N ASP A 360 -3.19 -12.53 -17.52
CA ASP A 360 -3.34 -12.35 -18.99
C ASP A 360 -2.37 -13.19 -19.81
N GLY A 361 -1.26 -13.65 -19.22
CA GLY A 361 -0.32 -14.55 -19.88
C GLY A 361 0.43 -13.94 -21.08
N VAL A 362 0.45 -12.61 -21.19
CA VAL A 362 1.17 -11.86 -22.23
C VAL A 362 2.34 -11.09 -21.62
N GLU A 363 3.36 -10.80 -22.45
CA GLU A 363 4.44 -9.94 -22.03
C GLU A 363 3.92 -8.50 -21.86
N GLN A 364 4.11 -7.96 -20.68
CA GLN A 364 3.68 -6.60 -20.36
C GLN A 364 4.71 -5.61 -20.93
N LYS A 365 4.24 -4.68 -21.74
CA LYS A 365 5.03 -3.58 -22.31
C LYS A 365 5.40 -2.54 -21.27
N ASP A 366 6.36 -1.70 -21.60
CA ASP A 366 6.62 -0.45 -20.88
C ASP A 366 5.38 0.45 -20.91
N LEU A 367 5.14 1.18 -19.79
CA LEU A 367 3.93 2.00 -19.64
C LEU A 367 3.89 3.17 -20.62
N GLU A 368 5.04 3.80 -20.91
CA GLU A 368 5.09 4.92 -21.85
C GLU A 368 4.94 4.45 -23.29
N GLU A 369 5.56 3.31 -23.65
CA GLU A 369 5.38 2.68 -24.96
C GLU A 369 3.93 2.29 -25.20
N ARG A 370 3.28 1.69 -24.20
CA ARG A 370 1.86 1.31 -24.31
C ARG A 370 0.95 2.53 -24.39
N ALA A 371 1.23 3.59 -23.65
CA ALA A 371 0.49 4.84 -23.73
C ALA A 371 0.58 5.44 -25.14
N GLN A 372 1.77 5.44 -25.74
CA GLN A 372 1.95 5.93 -27.11
C GLN A 372 1.12 5.15 -28.11
N GLU A 373 1.11 3.80 -28.03
CA GLU A 373 0.27 2.96 -28.90
C GLU A 373 -1.22 3.29 -28.77
N LEU A 374 -1.72 3.45 -27.55
CA LEU A 374 -3.12 3.79 -27.30
C LEU A 374 -3.50 5.15 -27.87
N MET A 375 -2.57 6.09 -27.86
CA MET A 375 -2.79 7.40 -28.44
C MET A 375 -2.80 7.37 -29.96
N ASP A 376 -1.92 6.57 -30.60
CA ASP A 376 -1.77 6.46 -32.05
C ASP A 376 -2.95 5.73 -32.70
N VAL A 377 -3.55 4.74 -32.03
CA VAL A 377 -4.73 4.00 -32.52
C VAL A 377 -6.02 4.82 -32.39
N GLY A 378 -5.99 5.99 -31.73
CA GLY A 378 -7.20 6.83 -31.56
C GLY A 378 -8.26 6.21 -30.67
N THR A 379 -7.91 5.26 -29.82
CA THR A 379 -8.81 4.68 -28.80
C THR A 379 -9.09 5.77 -27.77
N HIS A 380 -10.26 6.36 -27.87
CA HIS A 380 -10.77 7.29 -26.86
C HIS A 380 -11.26 6.48 -25.66
N PRO A 381 -11.03 6.95 -24.41
CA PRO A 381 -11.60 6.37 -23.20
C PRO A 381 -13.11 6.41 -23.20
#